data_71c588995c5cb2cff3375261ddc4940b
#
_entry.id   71c588995c5cb2cff3375261ddc4940b
#
_cell.length_a   1.000
_cell.length_b   1.000
_cell.length_c   1.000
_cell.angle_alpha   90.00
_cell.angle_beta   90.00
_cell.angle_gamma   90.00
#
_symmetry.space_group_name_H-M   'P 1'
#
loop_
_entity.id
_entity.type
_entity.pdbx_description
1 polymer ?
#
loop_
_entity_poly.entity_id
_entity_poly.type
_entity_poly.pdbx_seq_one_letter_code
_entity_poly.pdbx_strand_id
1 'polypeptide(L)'
;MTGEDVLEFHIHGGPAVVKAVLTAIGKCTSSSEPVRYAEPGEFTRRAFLNNRIDLTKVEALGDTLSAVTEEQRRLSVQGTVSGLASRYESWRQLLLAARGELEALIDFSEDQHFDESPAELASSVSIQVRHLEKLIRYHSSNAVRGELLRNGISLSLIGSPNVGKSSLLNQIVGRNAAIVSQEAGTTRDVVEVGVDLGGFFCRLGDTAGLRGNSEKDLTQAMTSVIGEVEKEGIKRAKEKALQSDVVILVFSIEAAGKGQEHRIQMEKQVLETARQLLAAKKNIIVAINKMDKLAQTGMAAADIVAEVHTALPEISKDRIFCISCKDAASSKFSADIPDPGAFRAFVDGIINTFKDLTNPLDPNIEGTEPSIWQESLGATERQRLLLDECRTHLQSFLQQVEQARDQARIDDDVEDEFDLVVAAESLRAAADCLAKLTGRGEAGDVEEVLGVVFEKFCVGK
;
A
#
# COMPACT_ATOMS: atom_id res chain seq x y z
N MET A 1 -17.13 -8.09 25.81
CA MET A 1 -15.84 -8.28 25.14
C MET A 1 -15.82 -9.58 24.38
N THR A 2 -15.49 -10.71 25.01
CA THR A 2 -15.37 -12.02 24.36
C THR A 2 -16.71 -12.70 24.02
N GLY A 3 -17.81 -12.30 24.66
CA GLY A 3 -19.09 -13.03 24.62
C GLY A 3 -19.20 -14.11 25.72
N GLU A 4 -18.17 -14.25 26.52
CA GLU A 4 -18.05 -15.16 27.65
C GLU A 4 -17.86 -14.36 28.95
N ASP A 5 -17.94 -15.01 30.10
CA ASP A 5 -17.68 -14.37 31.38
C ASP A 5 -16.22 -13.93 31.48
N VAL A 6 -16.02 -12.68 31.91
CA VAL A 6 -14.70 -12.06 32.04
C VAL A 6 -14.55 -11.49 33.45
N LEU A 7 -13.44 -11.81 34.11
CA LEU A 7 -13.05 -11.23 35.37
C LEU A 7 -11.83 -10.33 35.15
N GLU A 8 -11.92 -9.06 35.56
CA GLU A 8 -10.85 -8.08 35.41
C GLU A 8 -10.30 -7.68 36.78
N PHE A 9 -8.97 -7.76 36.93
CA PHE A 9 -8.27 -7.26 38.12
C PHE A 9 -7.54 -5.95 37.79
N HIS A 10 -7.92 -4.87 38.45
CA HIS A 10 -7.23 -3.60 38.36
C HIS A 10 -6.16 -3.52 39.45
N ILE A 11 -4.90 -3.55 39.07
CA ILE A 11 -3.76 -3.62 39.98
C ILE A 11 -2.73 -2.52 39.69
N HIS A 12 -1.82 -2.26 40.62
CA HIS A 12 -0.69 -1.38 40.36
C HIS A 12 0.24 -1.97 39.28
N GLY A 13 0.71 -1.11 38.33
CA GLY A 13 1.48 -1.53 37.16
C GLY A 13 2.92 -1.95 37.41
N GLY A 14 3.37 -2.05 38.67
CA GLY A 14 4.72 -2.51 39.00
C GLY A 14 4.95 -3.96 38.53
N PRO A 15 6.07 -4.28 37.81
CA PRO A 15 6.30 -5.60 37.23
C PRO A 15 6.24 -6.74 38.28
N ALA A 16 6.68 -6.50 39.52
CA ALA A 16 6.62 -7.47 40.60
C ALA A 16 5.19 -7.76 41.04
N VAL A 17 4.31 -6.76 41.09
CA VAL A 17 2.91 -6.90 41.48
C VAL A 17 2.17 -7.67 40.40
N VAL A 18 2.35 -7.30 39.11
CA VAL A 18 1.76 -8.00 37.96
C VAL A 18 2.16 -9.47 37.97
N LYS A 19 3.45 -9.76 38.13
CA LYS A 19 3.98 -11.13 38.18
C LYS A 19 3.41 -11.91 39.37
N ALA A 20 3.30 -11.29 40.54
CA ALA A 20 2.76 -11.95 41.74
C ALA A 20 1.27 -12.34 41.54
N VAL A 21 0.46 -11.42 41.00
CA VAL A 21 -0.98 -11.69 40.73
C VAL A 21 -1.14 -12.80 39.68
N LEU A 22 -0.44 -12.70 38.54
CA LEU A 22 -0.50 -13.76 37.51
C LEU A 22 -0.07 -15.13 38.05
N THR A 23 0.97 -15.17 38.91
CA THR A 23 1.41 -16.42 39.55
C THR A 23 0.37 -16.93 40.55
N ALA A 24 -0.31 -16.05 41.27
CA ALA A 24 -1.37 -16.45 42.21
C ALA A 24 -2.58 -17.04 41.48
N ILE A 25 -3.01 -16.41 40.38
CA ILE A 25 -4.12 -16.90 39.52
C ILE A 25 -3.80 -18.31 39.01
N GLY A 26 -2.59 -18.56 38.50
CA GLY A 26 -2.19 -19.89 38.02
C GLY A 26 -2.20 -20.98 39.12
N LYS A 27 -2.11 -20.59 40.40
CA LYS A 27 -2.23 -21.53 41.54
C LYS A 27 -3.68 -21.85 41.93
N CYS A 28 -4.65 -21.10 41.42
CA CYS A 28 -6.08 -21.35 41.66
C CYS A 28 -6.66 -22.48 40.78
N THR A 29 -5.81 -23.16 39.99
CA THR A 29 -6.20 -24.28 39.13
C THR A 29 -6.80 -25.43 39.93
N SER A 30 -8.00 -25.89 39.52
CA SER A 30 -8.58 -27.13 39.99
C SER A 30 -8.34 -28.25 38.97
N SER A 31 -8.49 -29.51 39.38
CA SER A 31 -8.31 -30.66 38.47
C SER A 31 -9.35 -30.71 37.35
N SER A 32 -10.49 -30.03 37.51
CA SER A 32 -11.56 -29.92 36.54
C SER A 32 -11.50 -28.73 35.62
N GLU A 33 -10.80 -27.64 36.05
CA GLU A 33 -10.72 -26.38 35.31
C GLU A 33 -9.31 -25.83 35.34
N PRO A 34 -8.50 -26.14 34.32
CA PRO A 34 -7.12 -25.66 34.22
C PRO A 34 -7.08 -24.17 33.89
N VAL A 35 -6.40 -23.40 34.74
CA VAL A 35 -6.09 -21.98 34.47
C VAL A 35 -4.73 -21.91 33.81
N ARG A 36 -4.65 -21.39 32.62
CA ARG A 36 -3.42 -21.20 31.85
C ARG A 36 -3.27 -19.79 31.31
N TYR A 37 -2.10 -19.45 30.86
CA TYR A 37 -1.92 -18.22 30.09
C TYR A 37 -2.67 -18.30 28.77
N ALA A 38 -3.28 -17.18 28.37
CA ALA A 38 -3.91 -17.09 27.07
C ALA A 38 -2.87 -17.14 25.94
N GLU A 39 -3.25 -17.75 24.84
CA GLU A 39 -2.47 -17.68 23.59
C GLU A 39 -2.57 -16.30 22.96
N PRO A 40 -1.64 -15.91 22.07
CA PRO A 40 -1.74 -14.67 21.31
C PRO A 40 -3.09 -14.59 20.59
N GLY A 41 -3.82 -13.48 20.76
CA GLY A 41 -5.12 -13.26 20.11
C GLY A 41 -6.29 -14.09 20.63
N GLU A 42 -6.13 -14.90 21.69
CA GLU A 42 -7.18 -15.80 22.17
C GLU A 42 -8.47 -15.08 22.56
N PHE A 43 -8.40 -13.93 23.23
CA PHE A 43 -9.59 -13.13 23.57
C PHE A 43 -10.32 -12.62 22.32
N THR A 44 -9.59 -12.19 21.32
CA THR A 44 -10.13 -11.72 20.04
C THR A 44 -10.74 -12.88 19.26
N ARG A 45 -10.11 -14.07 19.26
CA ARG A 45 -10.66 -15.28 18.67
C ARG A 45 -11.99 -15.67 19.29
N ARG A 46 -12.10 -15.65 20.63
CA ARG A 46 -13.35 -15.91 21.34
C ARG A 46 -14.42 -14.88 20.98
N ALA A 47 -14.06 -13.59 20.90
CA ALA A 47 -14.97 -12.54 20.48
C ALA A 47 -15.50 -12.78 19.04
N PHE A 48 -14.65 -13.23 18.13
CA PHE A 48 -15.04 -13.58 16.77
C PHE A 48 -15.98 -14.80 16.75
N LEU A 49 -15.62 -15.92 17.41
CA LEU A 49 -16.42 -17.13 17.48
C LEU A 49 -17.81 -16.89 18.10
N ASN A 50 -17.89 -15.94 19.04
CA ASN A 50 -19.12 -15.51 19.68
C ASN A 50 -19.84 -14.37 18.92
N ASN A 51 -19.48 -14.10 17.66
CA ASN A 51 -20.08 -13.06 16.80
C ASN A 51 -20.10 -11.64 17.41
N ARG A 52 -19.11 -11.31 18.27
CA ARG A 52 -18.95 -9.97 18.84
C ARG A 52 -18.20 -9.02 17.90
N ILE A 53 -17.33 -9.58 17.08
CA ILE A 53 -16.58 -8.87 16.02
C ILE A 53 -16.57 -9.74 14.77
N ASP A 54 -16.49 -9.11 13.62
CA ASP A 54 -16.32 -9.78 12.33
C ASP A 54 -14.84 -9.87 11.95
N LEU A 55 -14.51 -10.70 10.94
CA LEU A 55 -13.13 -10.97 10.54
C LEU A 55 -12.42 -9.68 10.04
N THR A 56 -13.15 -8.78 9.37
CA THR A 56 -12.56 -7.53 8.88
C THR A 56 -12.10 -6.63 10.03
N LYS A 57 -12.86 -6.62 11.13
CA LYS A 57 -12.49 -5.88 12.35
C LYS A 57 -11.36 -6.55 13.13
N VAL A 58 -11.27 -7.88 13.11
CA VAL A 58 -10.14 -8.63 13.70
C VAL A 58 -8.84 -8.22 12.99
N GLU A 59 -8.84 -8.22 11.65
CA GLU A 59 -7.69 -7.79 10.86
C GLU A 59 -7.31 -6.32 11.15
N ALA A 60 -8.28 -5.41 11.14
CA ALA A 60 -8.06 -4.00 11.44
C ALA A 60 -7.55 -3.76 12.88
N LEU A 61 -7.97 -4.57 13.85
CA LEU A 61 -7.44 -4.53 15.21
C LEU A 61 -5.97 -4.95 15.25
N GLY A 62 -5.58 -6.01 14.51
CA GLY A 62 -4.19 -6.42 14.35
C GLY A 62 -3.33 -5.31 13.78
N ASP A 63 -3.79 -4.67 12.71
CA ASP A 63 -3.12 -3.53 12.08
C ASP A 63 -3.01 -2.33 13.05
N THR A 64 -4.04 -2.07 13.88
CA THR A 64 -4.01 -0.99 14.88
C THR A 64 -2.93 -1.23 15.94
N LEU A 65 -2.76 -2.47 16.37
CA LEU A 65 -1.77 -2.85 17.38
C LEU A 65 -0.34 -2.82 16.85
N SER A 66 -0.15 -3.02 15.56
CA SER A 66 1.16 -3.01 14.88
C SER A 66 1.52 -1.66 14.25
N ALA A 67 0.60 -0.70 14.22
CA ALA A 67 0.81 0.61 13.64
C ALA A 67 1.98 1.34 14.31
N VAL A 68 2.91 1.83 13.52
CA VAL A 68 4.11 2.56 13.97
C VAL A 68 4.06 4.04 13.59
N THR A 69 3.10 4.45 12.74
CA THR A 69 2.87 5.85 12.35
C THR A 69 1.41 6.25 12.54
N GLU A 70 1.17 7.58 12.57
CA GLU A 70 -0.17 8.12 12.80
C GLU A 70 -1.13 7.79 11.64
N GLU A 71 -0.68 7.84 10.40
CA GLU A 71 -1.53 7.50 9.25
C GLU A 71 -1.90 6.00 9.24
N GLN A 72 -0.97 5.10 9.61
CA GLN A 72 -1.29 3.68 9.82
C GLN A 72 -2.35 3.51 10.90
N ARG A 73 -2.18 4.18 12.04
CA ARG A 73 -3.14 4.11 13.15
C ARG A 73 -4.52 4.62 12.74
N ARG A 74 -4.60 5.75 12.03
CA ARG A 74 -5.87 6.32 11.55
C ARG A 74 -6.57 5.38 10.59
N LEU A 75 -5.84 4.83 9.62
CA LEU A 75 -6.37 3.87 8.66
C LEU A 75 -6.94 2.64 9.36
N SER A 76 -6.20 2.06 10.29
CA SER A 76 -6.59 0.86 11.02
C SER A 76 -7.80 1.10 11.92
N VAL A 77 -7.85 2.24 12.63
CA VAL A 77 -9.02 2.61 13.45
C VAL A 77 -10.24 2.82 12.57
N GLN A 78 -10.11 3.45 11.39
CA GLN A 78 -11.21 3.52 10.44
C GLN A 78 -11.70 2.13 10.04
N GLY A 79 -10.81 1.17 9.80
CA GLY A 79 -11.15 -0.22 9.50
C GLY A 79 -11.94 -0.91 10.61
N THR A 80 -11.67 -0.61 11.90
CA THR A 80 -12.43 -1.18 13.03
C THR A 80 -13.84 -0.61 13.17
N VAL A 81 -14.06 0.64 12.74
CA VAL A 81 -15.36 1.34 12.81
C VAL A 81 -16.14 1.20 11.51
N SER A 82 -15.46 0.88 10.41
CA SER A 82 -16.05 0.84 9.07
C SER A 82 -17.13 -0.22 8.91
N GLY A 83 -18.04 0.03 7.97
CA GLY A 83 -19.08 -0.90 7.55
C GLY A 83 -18.61 -1.96 6.54
N LEU A 84 -17.31 -2.23 6.39
CA LEU A 84 -16.77 -3.13 5.36
C LEU A 84 -17.45 -4.49 5.33
N ALA A 85 -17.57 -5.16 6.49
CA ALA A 85 -18.24 -6.46 6.57
C ALA A 85 -19.70 -6.40 6.12
N SER A 86 -20.42 -5.36 6.54
CA SER A 86 -21.82 -5.14 6.15
C SER A 86 -21.94 -4.89 4.65
N ARG A 87 -20.98 -4.19 4.07
CA ARG A 87 -20.92 -3.91 2.63
C ARG A 87 -20.64 -5.16 1.81
N TYR A 88 -19.65 -5.94 2.21
CA TYR A 88 -19.35 -7.23 1.55
C TYR A 88 -20.54 -8.19 1.63
N GLU A 89 -21.23 -8.20 2.76
CA GLU A 89 -22.48 -8.98 2.91
C GLU A 89 -23.59 -8.47 2.00
N SER A 90 -23.76 -7.14 1.89
CA SER A 90 -24.72 -6.53 0.95
C SER A 90 -24.41 -6.92 -0.51
N TRP A 91 -23.14 -6.88 -0.93
CA TRP A 91 -22.72 -7.34 -2.26
C TRP A 91 -22.96 -8.83 -2.46
N ARG A 92 -22.70 -9.64 -1.42
CA ARG A 92 -22.99 -11.08 -1.46
C ARG A 92 -24.48 -11.33 -1.65
N GLN A 93 -25.35 -10.61 -0.95
CA GLN A 93 -26.80 -10.75 -1.10
C GLN A 93 -27.28 -10.36 -2.51
N LEU A 94 -26.70 -9.33 -3.13
CA LEU A 94 -26.96 -8.99 -4.52
C LEU A 94 -26.60 -10.14 -5.47
N LEU A 95 -25.45 -10.80 -5.27
CA LEU A 95 -25.04 -11.94 -6.09
C LEU A 95 -25.93 -13.16 -5.88
N LEU A 96 -26.36 -13.40 -4.64
CA LEU A 96 -27.30 -14.50 -4.35
C LEU A 96 -28.67 -14.26 -4.99
N ALA A 97 -29.15 -13.01 -4.99
CA ALA A 97 -30.40 -12.64 -5.69
C ALA A 97 -30.26 -12.82 -7.20
N ALA A 98 -29.18 -12.29 -7.79
CA ALA A 98 -28.87 -12.42 -9.22
C ALA A 98 -28.74 -13.91 -9.65
N ARG A 99 -28.10 -14.73 -8.82
CA ARG A 99 -28.02 -16.18 -9.04
C ARG A 99 -29.41 -16.82 -8.97
N GLY A 100 -30.21 -16.45 -7.96
CA GLY A 100 -31.60 -16.97 -7.81
C GLY A 100 -32.47 -16.64 -9.01
N GLU A 101 -32.32 -15.47 -9.65
CA GLU A 101 -32.98 -15.14 -10.90
C GLU A 101 -32.58 -16.09 -12.03
N LEU A 102 -31.27 -16.43 -12.16
CA LEU A 102 -30.80 -17.39 -13.16
C LEU A 102 -31.25 -18.83 -12.86
N GLU A 103 -31.21 -19.27 -11.62
CA GLU A 103 -31.69 -20.61 -11.23
C GLU A 103 -33.20 -20.77 -11.50
N ALA A 104 -33.98 -19.72 -11.24
CA ALA A 104 -35.39 -19.73 -11.60
C ALA A 104 -35.60 -19.86 -13.12
N LEU A 105 -34.74 -19.24 -13.95
CA LEU A 105 -34.78 -19.41 -15.39
C LEU A 105 -34.44 -20.86 -15.82
N ILE A 106 -33.48 -21.48 -15.15
CA ILE A 106 -33.12 -22.91 -15.43
C ILE A 106 -34.30 -23.81 -15.10
N ASP A 107 -34.88 -23.68 -13.92
CA ASP A 107 -35.97 -24.54 -13.45
C ASP A 107 -37.27 -24.40 -14.28
N PHE A 108 -37.58 -23.15 -14.72
CA PHE A 108 -38.80 -22.90 -15.49
C PHE A 108 -38.61 -23.01 -17.01
N SER A 109 -37.37 -23.05 -17.52
CA SER A 109 -37.12 -23.21 -18.97
C SER A 109 -37.54 -24.59 -19.50
N GLU A 110 -37.57 -25.62 -18.62
CA GLU A 110 -38.00 -26.96 -18.99
C GLU A 110 -39.53 -27.07 -19.15
N ASP A 111 -40.32 -26.22 -18.44
CA ASP A 111 -41.79 -26.36 -18.36
C ASP A 111 -42.59 -25.31 -19.14
N GLN A 112 -41.97 -24.19 -19.54
CA GLN A 112 -42.66 -23.08 -20.21
C GLN A 112 -41.90 -22.59 -21.41
N HIS A 113 -42.58 -22.37 -22.54
CA HIS A 113 -42.07 -21.62 -23.68
C HIS A 113 -42.03 -20.14 -23.31
N PHE A 114 -40.84 -19.63 -22.96
CA PHE A 114 -40.65 -18.18 -22.84
C PHE A 114 -40.63 -17.57 -24.26
N ASP A 115 -41.31 -16.42 -24.39
CA ASP A 115 -41.24 -15.63 -25.64
C ASP A 115 -39.86 -14.95 -25.83
N GLU A 116 -39.01 -14.90 -24.77
CA GLU A 116 -37.68 -14.29 -24.73
C GLU A 116 -36.60 -15.38 -24.60
N SER A 117 -35.45 -15.17 -25.26
CA SER A 117 -34.31 -16.06 -25.20
C SER A 117 -33.62 -16.05 -23.81
N PRO A 118 -33.00 -17.16 -23.37
CA PRO A 118 -32.22 -17.20 -22.12
C PRO A 118 -31.18 -16.10 -22.02
N ALA A 119 -30.56 -15.67 -23.12
CA ALA A 119 -29.60 -14.58 -23.18
C ALA A 119 -30.24 -13.20 -22.93
N GLU A 120 -31.48 -12.97 -23.39
CA GLU A 120 -32.22 -11.73 -23.11
C GLU A 120 -32.63 -11.63 -21.65
N LEU A 121 -33.09 -12.74 -21.05
CA LEU A 121 -33.44 -12.81 -19.64
C LEU A 121 -32.20 -12.62 -18.73
N ALA A 122 -31.05 -13.19 -19.10
CA ALA A 122 -29.78 -12.95 -18.42
C ALA A 122 -29.28 -11.51 -18.56
N SER A 123 -29.79 -10.75 -19.51
CA SER A 123 -29.42 -9.36 -19.74
C SER A 123 -29.75 -8.44 -18.55
N SER A 124 -30.89 -8.67 -17.86
CA SER A 124 -31.28 -7.90 -16.67
C SER A 124 -30.28 -8.13 -15.52
N VAL A 125 -29.92 -9.39 -15.30
CA VAL A 125 -28.91 -9.79 -14.30
C VAL A 125 -27.56 -9.20 -14.64
N SER A 126 -27.18 -9.14 -15.94
CA SER A 126 -25.91 -8.57 -16.38
C SER A 126 -25.74 -7.09 -16.03
N ILE A 127 -26.82 -6.31 -15.96
CA ILE A 127 -26.79 -4.91 -15.56
C ILE A 127 -26.40 -4.78 -14.08
N GLN A 128 -27.00 -5.60 -13.21
CA GLN A 128 -26.69 -5.63 -11.78
C GLN A 128 -25.25 -6.08 -11.53
N VAL A 129 -24.82 -7.15 -12.20
CA VAL A 129 -23.45 -7.71 -12.11
C VAL A 129 -22.42 -6.70 -12.61
N ARG A 130 -22.69 -5.99 -13.70
CA ARG A 130 -21.79 -4.98 -14.27
C ARG A 130 -21.63 -3.77 -13.34
N HIS A 131 -22.71 -3.38 -12.66
CA HIS A 131 -22.63 -2.34 -11.65
C HIS A 131 -21.78 -2.79 -10.45
N LEU A 132 -21.97 -4.01 -9.96
CA LEU A 132 -21.21 -4.57 -8.84
C LEU A 132 -19.72 -4.76 -9.22
N GLU A 133 -19.41 -5.27 -10.43
CA GLU A 133 -18.02 -5.37 -10.92
C GLU A 133 -17.31 -4.01 -10.89
N LYS A 134 -18.01 -2.97 -11.33
CA LYS A 134 -17.47 -1.60 -11.29
C LYS A 134 -17.17 -1.15 -9.86
N LEU A 135 -18.06 -1.39 -8.91
CA LEU A 135 -17.85 -1.06 -7.49
C LEU A 135 -16.65 -1.82 -6.91
N ILE A 136 -16.58 -3.13 -7.13
CA ILE A 136 -15.47 -3.98 -6.65
C ILE A 136 -14.15 -3.54 -7.25
N ARG A 137 -14.11 -3.21 -8.55
CA ARG A 137 -12.91 -2.72 -9.23
C ARG A 137 -12.32 -1.47 -8.56
N TYR A 138 -13.16 -0.47 -8.28
CA TYR A 138 -12.69 0.75 -7.61
C TYR A 138 -12.31 0.50 -6.15
N HIS A 139 -13.06 -0.37 -5.47
CA HIS A 139 -12.76 -0.75 -4.10
C HIS A 139 -11.39 -1.46 -4.01
N SER A 140 -11.13 -2.43 -4.88
CA SER A 140 -9.83 -3.11 -4.98
C SER A 140 -8.70 -2.12 -5.33
N SER A 141 -8.94 -1.17 -6.24
CA SER A 141 -7.95 -0.13 -6.57
C SER A 141 -7.62 0.78 -5.37
N ASN A 142 -8.59 1.09 -4.53
CA ASN A 142 -8.37 1.85 -3.29
C ASN A 142 -7.68 0.99 -2.23
N ALA A 143 -7.96 -0.31 -2.15
CA ALA A 143 -7.26 -1.23 -1.27
C ALA A 143 -5.74 -1.22 -1.52
N VAL A 144 -5.29 -1.18 -2.80
CA VAL A 144 -3.87 -1.00 -3.15
C VAL A 144 -3.28 0.28 -2.54
N ARG A 145 -4.03 1.38 -2.56
CA ARG A 145 -3.61 2.64 -1.93
C ARG A 145 -3.53 2.54 -0.40
N GLY A 146 -4.45 1.80 0.19
CA GLY A 146 -4.42 1.47 1.62
C GLY A 146 -3.25 0.56 2.00
N GLU A 147 -2.85 -0.36 1.11
CA GLU A 147 -1.65 -1.19 1.30
C GLU A 147 -0.37 -0.35 1.35
N LEU A 148 -0.25 0.72 0.54
CA LEU A 148 0.89 1.64 0.63
C LEU A 148 0.95 2.33 2.01
N LEU A 149 -0.19 2.71 2.58
CA LEU A 149 -0.23 3.27 3.93
C LEU A 149 0.17 2.26 4.99
N ARG A 150 -0.26 1.00 4.85
CA ARG A 150 -0.02 -0.09 5.81
C ARG A 150 1.41 -0.61 5.75
N ASN A 151 1.85 -0.98 4.56
CA ASN A 151 3.15 -1.63 4.34
C ASN A 151 4.30 -0.61 4.23
N GLY A 152 3.96 0.67 4.13
CA GLY A 152 4.90 1.76 3.94
C GLY A 152 5.24 2.01 2.48
N ILE A 153 5.46 3.30 2.17
CA ILE A 153 5.81 3.76 0.83
C ILE A 153 7.31 3.57 0.62
N SER A 154 7.68 2.82 -0.39
CA SER A 154 9.08 2.58 -0.72
C SER A 154 9.67 3.76 -1.50
N LEU A 155 10.80 4.29 -1.01
CA LEU A 155 11.48 5.44 -1.56
C LEU A 155 12.93 5.09 -1.93
N SER A 156 13.32 5.39 -3.17
CA SER A 156 14.69 5.20 -3.66
C SER A 156 15.28 6.50 -4.18
N LEU A 157 16.63 6.60 -4.11
CA LEU A 157 17.39 7.74 -4.61
C LEU A 157 18.24 7.30 -5.81
N ILE A 158 18.13 8.06 -6.90
CA ILE A 158 18.95 7.89 -8.11
C ILE A 158 19.71 9.20 -8.39
N GLY A 159 20.95 9.08 -8.75
CA GLY A 159 21.82 10.20 -9.15
C GLY A 159 23.26 9.77 -9.26
N SER A 160 24.07 10.57 -9.90
CA SER A 160 25.50 10.37 -10.10
C SER A 160 26.26 10.23 -8.76
N PRO A 161 27.47 9.67 -8.75
CA PRO A 161 28.33 9.73 -7.57
C PRO A 161 28.53 11.19 -7.11
N ASN A 162 28.70 11.39 -5.80
CA ASN A 162 28.98 12.70 -5.17
C ASN A 162 27.94 13.83 -5.34
N VAL A 163 26.74 13.56 -5.88
CA VAL A 163 25.66 14.56 -5.93
C VAL A 163 25.03 14.85 -4.56
N GLY A 164 25.36 14.05 -3.55
CA GLY A 164 24.90 14.23 -2.17
C GLY A 164 23.74 13.35 -1.76
N LYS A 165 23.55 12.15 -2.39
CA LYS A 165 22.48 11.20 -2.02
C LYS A 165 22.51 10.82 -0.53
N SER A 166 23.67 10.43 -0.01
CA SER A 166 23.82 10.08 1.41
C SER A 166 23.59 11.27 2.33
N SER A 167 24.01 12.47 1.93
CA SER A 167 23.74 13.69 2.70
C SER A 167 22.26 14.00 2.73
N LEU A 168 21.57 13.84 1.60
CA LEU A 168 20.12 14.01 1.48
C LEU A 168 19.38 13.02 2.38
N LEU A 169 19.75 11.75 2.31
CA LEU A 169 19.16 10.68 3.13
C LEU A 169 19.35 10.96 4.64
N ASN A 170 20.57 11.34 5.04
CA ASN A 170 20.87 11.70 6.43
C ASN A 170 20.08 12.91 6.92
N GLN A 171 19.81 13.89 6.05
CA GLN A 171 18.97 15.04 6.39
C GLN A 171 17.50 14.67 6.53
N ILE A 172 16.99 13.80 5.66
CA ILE A 172 15.61 13.27 5.79
C ILE A 172 15.47 12.56 7.12
N VAL A 173 16.35 11.59 7.43
CA VAL A 173 16.29 10.76 8.64
C VAL A 173 16.60 11.57 9.90
N GLY A 174 17.55 12.51 9.85
CA GLY A 174 18.03 13.20 11.04
C GLY A 174 17.16 14.35 11.55
N ARG A 175 16.35 14.99 10.70
CA ARG A 175 15.57 16.19 11.07
C ARG A 175 14.06 16.06 10.96
N ASN A 176 13.59 15.32 9.98
CA ASN A 176 12.18 15.32 9.60
C ASN A 176 11.53 13.94 9.72
N ALA A 177 12.31 12.90 10.01
CA ALA A 177 11.79 11.56 10.14
C ALA A 177 12.30 10.88 11.42
N ALA A 178 11.40 10.23 12.14
CA ALA A 178 11.77 9.34 13.24
C ALA A 178 12.06 7.94 12.67
N ILE A 179 13.17 7.32 13.06
CA ILE A 179 13.43 5.91 12.74
C ILE A 179 12.44 5.08 13.55
N VAL A 180 11.63 4.27 12.88
CA VAL A 180 10.54 3.49 13.51
C VAL A 180 10.89 2.00 13.53
N SER A 181 11.59 1.51 12.51
CA SER A 181 12.07 0.13 12.46
C SER A 181 13.41 0.03 11.74
N GLN A 182 14.24 -0.91 12.20
CA GLN A 182 15.39 -1.40 11.48
C GLN A 182 15.14 -2.89 11.23
N GLU A 183 14.66 -3.25 10.07
CA GLU A 183 14.67 -4.65 9.69
C GLU A 183 16.10 -5.03 9.36
N ALA A 184 16.70 -5.83 10.26
CA ALA A 184 17.96 -6.51 10.00
C ALA A 184 17.65 -7.65 9.02
N GLY A 185 17.74 -7.37 7.73
CA GLY A 185 17.74 -8.42 6.72
C GLY A 185 18.87 -9.44 7.01
N THR A 186 18.60 -10.71 6.74
CA THR A 186 19.58 -11.78 6.78
C THR A 186 20.83 -11.35 6.00
N THR A 187 21.99 -11.62 6.50
CA THR A 187 23.35 -11.11 6.26
C THR A 187 23.83 -10.82 4.81
N ARG A 188 22.97 -10.81 3.80
CA ARG A 188 23.26 -10.51 2.39
C ARG A 188 22.31 -9.54 1.70
N ASP A 189 21.19 -9.15 2.34
CA ASP A 189 20.18 -8.29 1.75
C ASP A 189 20.34 -6.84 2.17
N VAL A 190 19.88 -5.94 1.30
CA VAL A 190 19.91 -4.48 1.47
C VAL A 190 19.12 -4.11 2.73
N VAL A 191 19.77 -3.51 3.71
CA VAL A 191 19.10 -3.04 4.94
C VAL A 191 18.18 -1.89 4.58
N GLU A 192 16.87 -2.12 4.70
CA GLU A 192 15.88 -1.05 4.61
C GLU A 192 15.70 -0.40 5.98
N VAL A 193 15.56 0.91 5.98
CA VAL A 193 15.27 1.68 7.19
C VAL A 193 13.87 2.23 7.10
N GLY A 194 13.02 1.84 8.04
CA GLY A 194 11.69 2.39 8.19
C GLY A 194 11.71 3.71 8.95
N VAL A 195 11.14 4.73 8.36
CA VAL A 195 11.06 6.07 8.94
C VAL A 195 9.64 6.60 8.89
N ASP A 196 9.26 7.38 9.90
CA ASP A 196 8.04 8.19 9.87
C ASP A 196 8.36 9.54 9.22
N LEU A 197 7.77 9.82 8.08
CA LEU A 197 7.89 11.10 7.38
C LEU A 197 6.52 11.79 7.32
N GLY A 198 6.28 12.71 8.23
CA GLY A 198 5.02 13.45 8.30
C GLY A 198 3.79 12.58 8.59
N GLY A 199 3.95 11.52 9.37
CA GLY A 199 2.91 10.54 9.71
C GLY A 199 2.84 9.33 8.77
N PHE A 200 3.56 9.37 7.62
CA PHE A 200 3.61 8.25 6.67
C PHE A 200 4.78 7.32 6.98
N PHE A 201 4.50 6.03 7.02
CA PHE A 201 5.56 5.03 7.08
C PHE A 201 6.26 4.94 5.73
N CYS A 202 7.56 5.23 5.72
CA CYS A 202 8.39 5.25 4.53
C CYS A 202 9.55 4.25 4.67
N ARG A 203 9.77 3.40 3.67
CA ARG A 203 10.89 2.46 3.59
C ARG A 203 11.95 3.04 2.68
N LEU A 204 13.10 3.38 3.28
CA LEU A 204 14.26 3.91 2.57
C LEU A 204 15.17 2.75 2.16
N GLY A 205 15.34 2.58 0.88
CA GLY A 205 16.26 1.60 0.32
C GLY A 205 17.61 2.22 -0.04
N ASP A 206 18.69 1.40 0.06
CA ASP A 206 20.09 1.78 -0.15
C ASP A 206 20.69 2.59 1.00
N THR A 207 20.68 1.99 2.19
CA THR A 207 21.25 2.58 3.41
C THR A 207 22.75 2.42 3.55
N ALA A 208 23.47 2.01 2.51
CA ALA A 208 24.94 1.93 2.54
C ALA A 208 25.59 3.27 2.95
N GLY A 209 24.90 4.38 2.72
CA GLY A 209 25.32 5.72 3.15
C GLY A 209 24.98 6.09 4.60
N LEU A 210 24.11 5.34 5.31
CA LEU A 210 23.75 5.59 6.72
C LEU A 210 24.76 5.02 7.72
N ARG A 211 25.60 4.05 7.30
CA ARG A 211 26.70 3.55 8.14
C ARG A 211 27.85 4.53 8.07
N GLY A 212 27.93 5.39 9.09
CA GLY A 212 28.99 6.37 9.23
C GLY A 212 30.39 5.78 9.18
N ASN A 213 31.27 6.48 8.46
CA ASN A 213 32.74 6.44 8.61
C ASN A 213 33.46 5.09 8.48
N SER A 214 33.45 4.51 7.30
CA SER A 214 34.49 3.53 6.91
C SER A 214 35.12 3.86 5.55
N GLU A 215 35.15 5.13 5.14
CA GLU A 215 35.82 5.55 3.89
C GLU A 215 37.35 5.61 3.98
N LYS A 216 37.97 5.21 5.08
CA LYS A 216 39.43 5.31 5.24
C LYS A 216 40.21 4.11 4.78
N ASP A 217 39.61 2.97 4.46
CA ASP A 217 40.36 1.74 4.17
C ASP A 217 40.37 1.24 2.71
N LEU A 218 39.83 2.05 1.75
CA LEU A 218 39.77 1.64 0.33
C LEU A 218 40.65 2.46 -0.62
N THR A 219 41.64 3.18 -0.12
CA THR A 219 42.47 4.07 -0.94
C THR A 219 43.79 3.42 -1.39
N GLN A 220 43.88 2.14 -1.71
CA GLN A 220 45.11 1.66 -2.33
C GLN A 220 45.03 0.37 -3.16
N ALA A 221 43.95 0.03 -3.84
CA ALA A 221 44.07 -0.99 -4.88
C ALA A 221 43.02 -0.86 -5.99
N MET A 222 43.50 -0.73 -7.22
CA MET A 222 42.85 -1.14 -8.47
C MET A 222 41.89 -0.14 -9.17
N THR A 223 42.46 0.67 -10.04
CA THR A 223 41.78 1.56 -10.99
C THR A 223 41.01 0.82 -12.10
N SER A 224 41.16 -0.48 -12.30
CA SER A 224 40.47 -1.26 -13.33
C SER A 224 39.19 -1.95 -12.85
N VAL A 225 39.05 -2.19 -11.54
CA VAL A 225 37.87 -2.87 -10.94
C VAL A 225 36.75 -1.87 -10.61
N ILE A 226 37.05 -0.58 -10.50
CA ILE A 226 36.09 0.47 -10.15
C ILE A 226 34.97 0.57 -11.20
N GLY A 227 35.25 0.42 -12.48
CA GLY A 227 34.26 0.54 -13.54
C GLY A 227 33.20 -0.59 -13.58
N GLU A 228 33.51 -1.82 -13.15
CA GLU A 228 32.54 -2.93 -13.10
C GLU A 228 31.68 -2.86 -11.82
N VAL A 229 32.28 -2.55 -10.70
CA VAL A 229 31.56 -2.36 -9.42
C VAL A 229 30.60 -1.19 -9.49
N GLU A 230 31.00 -0.09 -10.17
CA GLU A 230 30.17 1.08 -10.38
C GLU A 230 28.99 0.79 -11.32
N LYS A 231 29.20 0.05 -12.42
CA LYS A 231 28.13 -0.39 -13.32
C LYS A 231 27.14 -1.33 -12.63
N GLU A 232 27.61 -2.24 -11.81
CA GLU A 232 26.75 -3.15 -11.03
C GLU A 232 25.94 -2.36 -9.98
N GLY A 233 26.55 -1.38 -9.30
CA GLY A 233 25.86 -0.47 -8.39
C GLY A 233 24.75 0.32 -9.06
N ILE A 234 24.98 0.87 -10.27
CA ILE A 234 23.98 1.60 -11.05
C ILE A 234 22.83 0.66 -11.48
N LYS A 235 23.16 -0.57 -11.90
CA LYS A 235 22.14 -1.57 -12.28
C LYS A 235 21.23 -1.91 -11.10
N ARG A 236 21.79 -2.20 -9.92
CA ARG A 236 21.02 -2.47 -8.70
C ARG A 236 20.15 -1.28 -8.28
N ALA A 237 20.69 -0.07 -8.33
CA ALA A 237 19.93 1.14 -8.03
C ALA A 237 18.75 1.32 -8.99
N LYS A 238 18.92 1.01 -10.27
CA LYS A 238 17.87 1.05 -11.28
C LYS A 238 16.80 -0.01 -11.04
N GLU A 239 17.18 -1.26 -10.76
CA GLU A 239 16.25 -2.35 -10.46
C GLU A 239 15.42 -2.01 -9.22
N LYS A 240 16.06 -1.49 -8.17
CA LYS A 240 15.38 -1.04 -6.96
C LYS A 240 14.43 0.13 -7.21
N ALA A 241 14.83 1.09 -8.02
CA ALA A 241 13.96 2.22 -8.38
C ALA A 241 12.71 1.78 -9.17
N LEU A 242 12.83 0.77 -10.02
CA LEU A 242 11.69 0.18 -10.71
C LEU A 242 10.71 -0.53 -9.74
N GLN A 243 11.19 -1.01 -8.61
CA GLN A 243 10.36 -1.61 -7.56
C GLN A 243 9.80 -0.59 -6.57
N SER A 244 10.41 0.60 -6.48
CA SER A 244 9.98 1.63 -5.53
C SER A 244 8.71 2.37 -5.98
N ASP A 245 7.95 2.88 -5.01
CA ASP A 245 6.72 3.65 -5.25
C ASP A 245 7.01 5.09 -5.64
N VAL A 246 8.07 5.66 -5.02
CA VAL A 246 8.55 7.03 -5.28
C VAL A 246 10.05 6.99 -5.51
N VAL A 247 10.51 7.72 -6.54
CA VAL A 247 11.92 7.84 -6.89
C VAL A 247 12.35 9.30 -6.79
N ILE A 248 13.40 9.57 -6.03
CA ILE A 248 14.03 10.88 -5.97
C ILE A 248 15.23 10.89 -6.91
N LEU A 249 15.15 11.68 -7.98
CA LEU A 249 16.29 11.96 -8.85
C LEU A 249 17.12 13.09 -8.23
N VAL A 250 18.38 12.81 -7.94
CA VAL A 250 19.27 13.79 -7.33
C VAL A 250 20.28 14.28 -8.36
N PHE A 251 20.19 15.56 -8.69
CA PHE A 251 21.20 16.30 -9.47
C PHE A 251 21.99 17.22 -8.56
N SER A 252 23.11 17.72 -9.04
CA SER A 252 23.91 18.69 -8.29
C SER A 252 24.45 19.79 -9.19
N ILE A 253 24.75 20.94 -8.58
CA ILE A 253 25.46 22.03 -9.22
C ILE A 253 26.94 21.80 -8.99
N GLU A 254 27.71 21.74 -10.10
CA GLU A 254 29.15 21.57 -10.09
C GLU A 254 29.83 22.67 -10.95
N ALA A 255 31.09 22.96 -10.63
CA ALA A 255 31.89 23.90 -11.41
C ALA A 255 32.21 23.26 -12.77
N ALA A 256 31.87 23.95 -13.86
CA ALA A 256 32.17 23.53 -15.22
C ALA A 256 33.55 24.13 -15.64
N GLY A 257 34.61 23.32 -15.48
CA GLY A 257 35.97 23.71 -15.94
C GLY A 257 36.73 24.66 -15.04
N LYS A 258 37.86 25.20 -15.55
CA LYS A 258 38.76 26.11 -14.83
C LYS A 258 38.23 27.55 -14.68
N GLY A 259 37.05 27.86 -15.18
CA GLY A 259 36.38 29.16 -15.04
C GLY A 259 35.11 28.95 -14.20
N GLN A 260 34.91 29.78 -13.20
CA GLN A 260 33.89 29.73 -12.13
C GLN A 260 32.40 29.64 -12.54
N GLU A 261 32.07 29.18 -13.75
CA GLU A 261 30.69 28.91 -14.12
C GLU A 261 30.21 27.61 -13.49
N HIS A 262 29.22 27.70 -12.63
CA HIS A 262 28.56 26.54 -12.08
C HIS A 262 27.37 26.15 -12.99
N ARG A 263 27.25 24.86 -13.29
CA ARG A 263 26.16 24.32 -14.11
C ARG A 263 25.55 23.10 -13.42
N ILE A 264 24.32 22.82 -13.76
CA ILE A 264 23.67 21.56 -13.31
C ILE A 264 24.33 20.37 -14.01
N GLN A 265 24.73 19.40 -13.25
CA GLN A 265 25.29 18.14 -13.77
C GLN A 265 24.15 17.14 -13.97
N MET A 266 23.77 16.94 -15.22
CA MET A 266 22.79 15.93 -15.63
C MET A 266 23.48 14.86 -16.48
N GLU A 267 23.86 13.75 -15.86
CA GLU A 267 24.50 12.65 -16.58
C GLU A 267 23.51 11.93 -17.48
N LYS A 268 23.95 11.54 -18.69
CA LYS A 268 23.12 10.86 -19.69
C LYS A 268 22.48 9.58 -19.16
N GLN A 269 23.22 8.78 -18.38
CA GLN A 269 22.72 7.54 -17.79
C GLN A 269 21.57 7.77 -16.79
N VAL A 270 21.66 8.83 -15.96
CA VAL A 270 20.61 9.20 -15.02
C VAL A 270 19.36 9.67 -15.76
N LEU A 271 19.53 10.47 -16.83
CA LEU A 271 18.42 10.92 -17.68
C LEU A 271 17.75 9.76 -18.42
N GLU A 272 18.51 8.79 -18.94
CA GLU A 272 17.98 7.58 -19.58
C GLU A 272 17.19 6.74 -18.57
N THR A 273 17.72 6.58 -17.37
CA THR A 273 17.01 5.88 -16.27
C THR A 273 15.73 6.62 -15.89
N ALA A 274 15.77 7.94 -15.77
CA ALA A 274 14.60 8.77 -15.49
C ALA A 274 13.50 8.57 -16.54
N ARG A 275 13.84 8.59 -17.83
CA ARG A 275 12.87 8.33 -18.92
C ARG A 275 12.26 6.95 -18.87
N GLN A 276 13.05 5.91 -18.51
CA GLN A 276 12.53 4.56 -18.34
C GLN A 276 11.57 4.44 -17.15
N LEU A 277 11.85 5.14 -16.04
CA LEU A 277 10.97 5.20 -14.88
C LEU A 277 9.67 5.95 -15.21
N LEU A 278 9.74 7.04 -16.00
CA LEU A 278 8.57 7.77 -16.49
C LEU A 278 7.71 6.89 -17.41
N ALA A 279 8.33 6.16 -18.34
CA ALA A 279 7.63 5.19 -19.19
C ALA A 279 6.95 4.08 -18.36
N ALA A 280 7.55 3.67 -17.24
CA ALA A 280 6.96 2.74 -16.27
C ALA A 280 5.96 3.42 -15.32
N LYS A 281 5.58 4.68 -15.55
CA LYS A 281 4.63 5.46 -14.74
C LYS A 281 5.00 5.57 -13.26
N LYS A 282 6.29 5.60 -12.94
CA LYS A 282 6.76 5.80 -11.56
C LYS A 282 6.64 7.26 -11.13
N ASN A 283 6.37 7.47 -9.83
CA ASN A 283 6.31 8.82 -9.26
C ASN A 283 7.72 9.33 -9.02
N ILE A 284 8.07 10.41 -9.72
CA ILE A 284 9.41 11.00 -9.68
C ILE A 284 9.35 12.38 -9.05
N ILE A 285 10.28 12.63 -8.13
CA ILE A 285 10.58 13.92 -7.55
C ILE A 285 12.05 14.25 -7.89
N VAL A 286 12.34 15.49 -8.26
CA VAL A 286 13.71 15.91 -8.56
C VAL A 286 14.24 16.80 -7.44
N ALA A 287 15.40 16.47 -6.92
CA ALA A 287 16.16 17.26 -5.97
C ALA A 287 17.45 17.77 -6.62
N ILE A 288 17.57 19.06 -6.78
CA ILE A 288 18.77 19.72 -7.28
C ILE A 288 19.55 20.22 -6.06
N ASN A 289 20.60 19.48 -5.70
CA ASN A 289 21.38 19.74 -4.49
C ASN A 289 22.58 20.68 -4.77
N LYS A 290 23.20 21.13 -3.69
CA LYS A 290 24.37 22.04 -3.67
C LYS A 290 24.05 23.45 -4.18
N MET A 291 22.84 23.93 -3.92
CA MET A 291 22.42 25.29 -4.26
C MET A 291 23.27 26.37 -3.54
N ASP A 292 23.98 26.03 -2.46
CA ASP A 292 24.96 26.90 -1.81
C ASP A 292 26.07 27.37 -2.76
N LYS A 293 26.38 26.60 -3.81
CA LYS A 293 27.36 26.98 -4.83
C LYS A 293 26.85 28.02 -5.84
N LEU A 294 25.53 28.18 -5.93
CA LEU A 294 24.89 29.04 -6.91
C LEU A 294 24.91 30.52 -6.52
N ALA A 295 24.96 30.81 -5.21
CA ALA A 295 24.97 32.20 -4.69
C ALA A 295 26.09 33.07 -5.26
N GLN A 296 27.12 32.45 -5.87
CA GLN A 296 28.28 33.13 -6.45
C GLN A 296 28.16 33.40 -7.98
N THR A 297 27.12 32.85 -8.65
CA THR A 297 27.05 32.84 -10.13
C THR A 297 25.99 33.76 -10.72
N GLY A 298 25.07 34.29 -9.91
CA GLY A 298 23.99 35.18 -10.38
C GLY A 298 22.86 34.49 -11.17
N MET A 299 22.89 33.15 -11.33
CA MET A 299 21.78 32.40 -11.93
C MET A 299 20.60 32.30 -10.96
N ALA A 300 19.40 32.44 -11.48
CA ALA A 300 18.19 32.22 -10.67
C ALA A 300 17.85 30.72 -10.55
N ALA A 301 17.29 30.30 -9.41
CA ALA A 301 16.81 28.94 -9.24
C ALA A 301 15.77 28.56 -10.30
N ALA A 302 14.98 29.51 -10.77
CA ALA A 302 13.98 29.34 -11.83
C ALA A 302 14.60 28.88 -13.16
N ASP A 303 15.78 29.35 -13.51
CA ASP A 303 16.48 29.00 -14.75
C ASP A 303 16.92 27.53 -14.72
N ILE A 304 17.39 27.08 -13.56
CA ILE A 304 17.79 25.67 -13.33
C ILE A 304 16.60 24.75 -13.40
N VAL A 305 15.47 25.12 -12.76
CA VAL A 305 14.21 24.36 -12.85
C VAL A 305 13.75 24.27 -14.31
N ALA A 306 13.86 25.35 -15.08
CA ALA A 306 13.51 25.37 -16.51
C ALA A 306 14.41 24.43 -17.33
N GLU A 307 15.73 24.38 -17.04
CA GLU A 307 16.67 23.49 -17.69
C GLU A 307 16.34 22.01 -17.45
N VAL A 308 16.05 21.63 -16.20
CA VAL A 308 15.62 20.27 -15.85
C VAL A 308 14.28 19.92 -16.50
N HIS A 309 13.32 20.83 -16.47
CA HIS A 309 12.03 20.61 -17.11
C HIS A 309 12.15 20.48 -18.64
N THR A 310 13.10 21.16 -19.27
CA THR A 310 13.40 20.99 -20.70
C THR A 310 13.97 19.60 -21.00
N ALA A 311 14.80 19.04 -20.09
CA ALA A 311 15.38 17.71 -20.24
C ALA A 311 14.38 16.57 -19.94
N LEU A 312 13.42 16.82 -19.04
CA LEU A 312 12.40 15.88 -18.55
C LEU A 312 11.02 16.58 -18.50
N PRO A 313 10.39 16.81 -19.64
CA PRO A 313 9.14 17.60 -19.73
C PRO A 313 7.92 16.92 -19.06
N GLU A 314 7.96 15.59 -18.86
CA GLU A 314 6.90 14.86 -18.19
C GLU A 314 6.87 15.10 -16.67
N ILE A 315 7.94 15.66 -16.10
CA ILE A 315 7.99 16.00 -14.66
C ILE A 315 7.48 17.42 -14.47
N SER A 316 6.40 17.58 -13.73
CA SER A 316 5.85 18.89 -13.41
C SER A 316 6.82 19.74 -12.57
N LYS A 317 6.83 21.07 -12.78
CA LYS A 317 7.76 21.99 -12.11
C LYS A 317 7.62 22.01 -10.59
N ASP A 318 6.42 21.74 -10.07
CA ASP A 318 6.13 21.61 -8.63
C ASP A 318 6.77 20.38 -7.98
N ARG A 319 7.26 19.41 -8.79
CA ARG A 319 8.03 18.25 -8.36
C ARG A 319 9.55 18.41 -8.51
N ILE A 320 10.02 19.61 -8.82
CA ILE A 320 11.45 19.93 -8.96
C ILE A 320 11.85 20.90 -7.85
N PHE A 321 12.73 20.46 -6.96
CA PHE A 321 13.15 21.20 -5.77
C PHE A 321 14.62 21.54 -5.83
N CYS A 322 14.93 22.81 -5.59
CA CYS A 322 16.30 23.32 -5.43
C CYS A 322 16.68 23.32 -3.96
N ILE A 323 17.66 22.51 -3.56
CA ILE A 323 18.01 22.30 -2.14
C ILE A 323 19.51 22.46 -1.88
N SER A 324 19.85 22.76 -0.61
CA SER A 324 21.22 22.70 -0.11
C SER A 324 21.27 21.88 1.17
N CYS A 325 21.72 20.64 1.07
CA CYS A 325 21.92 19.79 2.25
C CYS A 325 22.95 20.39 3.22
N LYS A 326 23.93 21.17 2.72
CA LYS A 326 24.95 21.83 3.53
C LYS A 326 24.33 22.94 4.37
N ASP A 327 23.53 23.82 3.77
CA ASP A 327 22.87 24.91 4.49
C ASP A 327 21.83 24.36 5.46
N ALA A 328 21.09 23.32 5.04
CA ALA A 328 20.19 22.61 5.92
C ALA A 328 20.93 22.03 7.15
N ALA A 329 22.15 21.51 7.00
CA ALA A 329 22.94 20.96 8.10
C ALA A 329 23.52 22.02 9.04
N SER A 330 23.91 23.18 8.50
CA SER A 330 24.69 24.22 9.22
C SER A 330 23.86 25.18 10.02
N SER A 331 22.56 25.33 9.73
CA SER A 331 21.75 26.34 10.41
C SER A 331 21.27 25.87 11.76
N LYS A 332 21.84 26.46 12.81
CA LYS A 332 21.14 26.71 14.08
C LYS A 332 19.94 27.57 13.69
N PHE A 333 18.74 27.17 14.12
CA PHE A 333 17.51 27.93 13.90
C PHE A 333 17.74 29.42 14.12
N SER A 334 17.79 30.20 13.05
CA SER A 334 17.75 31.65 13.11
C SER A 334 16.36 32.08 12.65
N ALA A 335 15.76 32.99 13.41
CA ALA A 335 14.43 33.52 13.08
C ALA A 335 14.39 34.18 11.68
N ASP A 336 15.55 34.50 11.12
CA ASP A 336 15.70 35.26 9.86
C ASP A 336 15.63 34.34 8.61
N ILE A 337 15.80 33.02 8.73
CA ILE A 337 15.73 32.06 7.60
C ILE A 337 14.81 30.92 8.01
N PRO A 338 13.52 30.95 7.64
CA PRO A 338 12.54 29.96 8.07
C PRO A 338 12.76 28.58 7.47
N ASP A 339 13.39 28.44 6.30
CA ASP A 339 13.71 27.17 5.62
C ASP A 339 15.13 27.19 5.04
N PRO A 340 16.16 26.92 5.87
CA PRO A 340 17.54 26.92 5.39
C PRO A 340 17.77 25.81 4.38
N GLY A 341 18.25 26.19 3.19
CA GLY A 341 18.50 25.27 2.08
C GLY A 341 17.23 24.72 1.42
N ALA A 342 16.06 25.35 1.63
CA ALA A 342 14.75 24.95 1.07
C ALA A 342 14.40 23.47 1.29
N PHE A 343 14.90 22.92 2.40
CA PHE A 343 14.80 21.48 2.67
C PHE A 343 13.40 21.08 3.17
N ARG A 344 12.74 21.98 3.93
CA ARG A 344 11.38 21.75 4.41
C ARG A 344 10.39 21.70 3.25
N ALA A 345 10.49 22.64 2.32
CA ALA A 345 9.65 22.66 1.12
C ALA A 345 9.81 21.36 0.29
N PHE A 346 11.03 20.81 0.21
CA PHE A 346 11.27 19.52 -0.44
C PHE A 346 10.60 18.35 0.31
N VAL A 347 10.72 18.30 1.62
CA VAL A 347 10.06 17.26 2.44
C VAL A 347 8.53 17.35 2.33
N ASP A 348 7.98 18.56 2.38
CA ASP A 348 6.55 18.80 2.17
C ASP A 348 6.11 18.33 0.76
N GLY A 349 6.97 18.50 -0.26
CA GLY A 349 6.75 17.96 -1.60
C GLY A 349 6.69 16.43 -1.65
N ILE A 350 7.55 15.74 -0.90
CA ILE A 350 7.50 14.28 -0.75
C ILE A 350 6.20 13.86 -0.07
N ILE A 351 5.84 14.52 1.04
CA ILE A 351 4.61 14.24 1.79
C ILE A 351 3.36 14.46 0.91
N ASN A 352 3.33 15.52 0.11
CA ASN A 352 2.24 15.76 -0.83
C ASN A 352 2.14 14.65 -1.90
N THR A 353 3.29 14.18 -2.41
CA THR A 353 3.30 13.02 -3.32
C THR A 353 2.75 11.77 -2.63
N PHE A 354 3.06 11.53 -1.36
CA PHE A 354 2.48 10.42 -0.60
C PHE A 354 0.96 10.55 -0.43
N LYS A 355 0.47 11.76 -0.15
CA LYS A 355 -0.97 12.05 -0.11
C LYS A 355 -1.64 11.74 -1.45
N ASP A 356 -1.06 12.17 -2.56
CA ASP A 356 -1.60 11.91 -3.90
C ASP A 356 -1.68 10.41 -4.20
N LEU A 357 -0.66 9.63 -3.77
CA LEU A 357 -0.62 8.19 -3.93
C LEU A 357 -1.64 7.45 -3.08
N THR A 358 -1.96 7.97 -1.91
CA THR A 358 -2.80 7.32 -0.90
C THR A 358 -4.20 7.87 -0.81
N ASN A 359 -4.52 8.99 -1.48
CA ASN A 359 -5.88 9.51 -1.56
C ASN A 359 -6.81 8.51 -2.26
N PRO A 360 -8.01 8.25 -1.73
CA PRO A 360 -8.95 7.34 -2.35
C PRO A 360 -9.39 7.86 -3.72
N LEU A 361 -9.58 6.94 -4.67
CA LEU A 361 -10.24 7.24 -5.93
C LEU A 361 -11.74 7.38 -5.66
N ASP A 362 -12.30 8.50 -6.06
CA ASP A 362 -13.74 8.73 -6.06
C ASP A 362 -14.25 8.80 -7.51
N PRO A 363 -14.82 7.71 -8.03
CA PRO A 363 -15.27 7.64 -9.42
C PRO A 363 -16.63 8.32 -9.64
N ASN A 364 -17.21 8.96 -8.62
CA ASN A 364 -18.52 9.65 -8.72
C ASN A 364 -19.61 8.74 -9.31
N ILE A 365 -19.72 7.51 -8.80
CA ILE A 365 -20.72 6.54 -9.26
C ILE A 365 -22.06 6.90 -8.62
N GLU A 366 -23.12 7.06 -9.46
CA GLU A 366 -24.47 7.34 -8.98
C GLU A 366 -24.93 6.29 -7.96
N GLY A 367 -25.52 6.75 -6.86
CA GLY A 367 -26.03 5.88 -5.80
C GLY A 367 -24.98 5.39 -4.79
N THR A 368 -23.72 5.85 -4.87
CA THR A 368 -22.70 5.53 -3.89
C THR A 368 -22.37 6.71 -2.99
N GLU A 369 -22.25 6.45 -1.69
CA GLU A 369 -21.79 7.46 -0.73
C GLU A 369 -20.26 7.64 -0.82
N PRO A 370 -19.74 8.87 -0.74
CA PRO A 370 -18.29 9.13 -0.76
C PRO A 370 -17.50 8.40 0.35
N SER A 371 -18.15 8.11 1.47
CA SER A 371 -17.56 7.35 2.59
C SER A 371 -17.06 5.95 2.19
N ILE A 372 -17.70 5.33 1.18
CA ILE A 372 -17.33 4.02 0.64
C ILE A 372 -15.86 3.98 0.22
N TRP A 373 -15.40 5.04 -0.42
CA TRP A 373 -14.06 5.09 -0.98
C TRP A 373 -12.99 5.28 0.09
N GLN A 374 -13.33 5.98 1.17
CA GLN A 374 -12.44 6.06 2.34
C GLN A 374 -12.39 4.74 3.11
N GLU A 375 -13.52 4.07 3.28
CA GLU A 375 -13.57 2.75 3.92
C GLU A 375 -12.76 1.71 3.14
N SER A 376 -12.75 1.78 1.81
CA SER A 376 -12.02 0.85 0.94
C SER A 376 -10.49 0.90 1.12
N LEU A 377 -9.93 2.02 1.61
CA LEU A 377 -8.53 2.09 2.01
C LEU A 377 -8.23 1.14 3.20
N GLY A 378 -9.23 0.86 4.03
CA GLY A 378 -9.13 -0.06 5.16
C GLY A 378 -9.07 -1.55 4.77
N ALA A 379 -9.31 -1.90 3.50
CA ALA A 379 -9.26 -3.29 3.04
C ALA A 379 -7.82 -3.83 3.08
N THR A 380 -7.65 -5.06 3.60
CA THR A 380 -6.36 -5.74 3.69
C THR A 380 -5.96 -6.36 2.34
N GLU A 381 -4.69 -6.77 2.20
CA GLU A 381 -4.20 -7.48 1.02
C GLU A 381 -5.01 -8.77 0.75
N ARG A 382 -5.30 -9.55 1.79
CA ARG A 382 -6.16 -10.73 1.69
C ARG A 382 -7.53 -10.38 1.12
N GLN A 383 -8.15 -9.32 1.64
CA GLN A 383 -9.47 -8.87 1.18
C GLN A 383 -9.40 -8.41 -0.28
N ARG A 384 -8.35 -7.69 -0.66
CA ARG A 384 -8.13 -7.27 -2.05
C ARG A 384 -8.00 -8.46 -3.01
N LEU A 385 -7.21 -9.47 -2.65
CA LEU A 385 -7.03 -10.67 -3.48
C LEU A 385 -8.35 -11.39 -3.70
N LEU A 386 -9.16 -11.56 -2.64
CA LEU A 386 -10.49 -12.16 -2.75
C LEU A 386 -11.46 -11.31 -3.59
N LEU A 387 -11.36 -9.98 -3.53
CA LEU A 387 -12.14 -9.08 -4.39
C LEU A 387 -11.71 -9.18 -5.85
N ASP A 388 -10.42 -9.30 -6.13
CA ASP A 388 -9.90 -9.49 -7.48
C ASP A 388 -10.31 -10.85 -8.07
N GLU A 389 -10.32 -11.90 -7.25
CA GLU A 389 -10.85 -13.23 -7.62
C GLU A 389 -12.35 -13.16 -7.89
N CYS A 390 -13.13 -12.56 -7.00
CA CYS A 390 -14.56 -12.28 -7.21
C CYS A 390 -14.81 -11.57 -8.54
N ARG A 391 -14.04 -10.51 -8.81
CA ARG A 391 -14.15 -9.75 -10.07
C ARG A 391 -13.87 -10.62 -11.28
N THR A 392 -12.93 -11.54 -11.21
CA THR A 392 -12.63 -12.47 -12.32
C THR A 392 -13.85 -13.36 -12.64
N HIS A 393 -14.53 -13.86 -11.61
CA HIS A 393 -15.76 -14.63 -11.80
C HIS A 393 -16.91 -13.79 -12.37
N LEU A 394 -17.07 -12.54 -11.90
CA LEU A 394 -18.06 -11.61 -12.48
C LEU A 394 -17.77 -11.28 -13.94
N GLN A 395 -16.51 -11.08 -14.31
CA GLN A 395 -16.10 -10.85 -15.70
C GLN A 395 -16.34 -12.07 -16.58
N SER A 396 -16.09 -13.27 -16.06
CA SER A 396 -16.43 -14.52 -16.76
C SER A 396 -17.92 -14.61 -17.08
N PHE A 397 -18.78 -14.33 -16.10
CA PHE A 397 -20.24 -14.26 -16.31
C PHE A 397 -20.60 -13.23 -17.39
N LEU A 398 -20.11 -12.00 -17.26
CA LEU A 398 -20.42 -10.92 -18.22
C LEU A 398 -19.97 -11.25 -19.64
N GLN A 399 -18.80 -11.89 -19.79
CA GLN A 399 -18.29 -12.31 -21.09
C GLN A 399 -19.19 -13.39 -21.73
N GLN A 400 -19.67 -14.36 -20.96
CA GLN A 400 -20.58 -15.39 -21.44
C GLN A 400 -21.89 -14.78 -21.96
N VAL A 401 -22.49 -13.85 -21.19
CA VAL A 401 -23.72 -13.16 -21.60
C VAL A 401 -23.49 -12.32 -22.87
N GLU A 402 -22.36 -11.61 -22.99
CA GLU A 402 -22.04 -10.82 -24.17
C GLU A 402 -21.82 -11.70 -25.40
N GLN A 403 -21.11 -12.82 -25.27
CA GLN A 403 -20.90 -13.77 -26.37
C GLN A 403 -22.21 -14.37 -26.88
N ALA A 404 -23.09 -14.81 -25.97
CA ALA A 404 -24.41 -15.34 -26.35
C ALA A 404 -25.25 -14.26 -27.06
N ARG A 405 -25.26 -13.04 -26.55
CA ARG A 405 -25.99 -11.92 -27.18
C ARG A 405 -25.47 -11.55 -28.54
N ASP A 406 -24.15 -11.64 -28.77
CA ASP A 406 -23.56 -11.33 -30.09
C ASP A 406 -23.82 -12.46 -31.09
N GLN A 407 -23.85 -13.72 -30.63
CA GLN A 407 -24.23 -14.88 -31.45
C GLN A 407 -25.70 -14.81 -31.89
N ALA A 408 -26.63 -14.54 -30.97
CA ALA A 408 -28.05 -14.37 -31.28
C ALA A 408 -28.36 -13.23 -32.26
N ARG A 409 -27.44 -12.27 -32.44
CA ARG A 409 -27.58 -11.18 -33.41
C ARG A 409 -27.10 -11.54 -34.81
N ILE A 410 -26.25 -12.56 -34.93
CA ILE A 410 -25.60 -12.92 -36.19
C ILE A 410 -26.40 -14.03 -36.94
N ASP A 411 -27.08 -14.89 -36.21
CA ASP A 411 -27.73 -16.08 -36.77
C ASP A 411 -29.05 -16.35 -36.04
N ASP A 412 -30.18 -16.06 -36.67
CA ASP A 412 -31.53 -16.28 -36.12
C ASP A 412 -31.91 -17.76 -35.97
N ASP A 413 -31.14 -18.69 -36.60
CA ASP A 413 -31.41 -20.13 -36.64
C ASP A 413 -30.52 -20.97 -35.68
N VAL A 414 -29.58 -20.34 -34.93
CA VAL A 414 -28.74 -21.06 -33.95
C VAL A 414 -29.49 -21.10 -32.63
N GLU A 415 -29.86 -22.29 -32.16
CA GLU A 415 -30.32 -22.51 -30.78
C GLU A 415 -29.28 -21.92 -29.82
N ASP A 416 -29.75 -21.02 -28.93
CA ASP A 416 -28.97 -20.26 -27.98
C ASP A 416 -28.08 -21.19 -27.13
N GLU A 417 -26.79 -21.26 -27.43
CA GLU A 417 -25.80 -22.08 -26.70
C GLU A 417 -25.38 -21.40 -25.37
N PHE A 418 -26.25 -20.52 -24.83
CA PHE A 418 -26.00 -19.86 -23.55
C PHE A 418 -26.20 -20.84 -22.40
N ASP A 419 -25.09 -21.29 -21.80
CA ASP A 419 -25.13 -22.22 -20.68
C ASP A 419 -25.44 -21.45 -19.37
N LEU A 420 -26.74 -21.39 -19.04
CA LEU A 420 -27.24 -20.80 -17.78
C LEU A 420 -26.61 -21.42 -16.55
N VAL A 421 -26.27 -22.73 -16.58
CA VAL A 421 -25.68 -23.44 -15.43
C VAL A 421 -24.27 -22.93 -15.17
N VAL A 422 -23.45 -22.79 -16.21
CA VAL A 422 -22.09 -22.25 -16.09
C VAL A 422 -22.12 -20.78 -15.67
N ALA A 423 -23.10 -20.03 -16.15
CA ALA A 423 -23.29 -18.63 -15.75
C ALA A 423 -23.67 -18.50 -14.26
N ALA A 424 -24.63 -19.32 -13.77
CA ALA A 424 -25.02 -19.37 -12.36
C ALA A 424 -23.85 -19.80 -11.47
N GLU A 425 -23.03 -20.77 -11.91
CA GLU A 425 -21.84 -21.23 -11.17
C GLU A 425 -20.78 -20.12 -11.04
N SER A 426 -20.61 -19.28 -12.08
CA SER A 426 -19.72 -18.12 -12.00
C SER A 426 -20.19 -17.13 -10.92
N LEU A 427 -21.49 -16.88 -10.81
CA LEU A 427 -22.04 -16.02 -9.74
C LEU A 427 -21.92 -16.65 -8.36
N ARG A 428 -22.05 -17.99 -8.25
CA ARG A 428 -21.83 -18.73 -7.01
C ARG A 428 -20.39 -18.55 -6.52
N ALA A 429 -19.43 -18.80 -7.38
CA ALA A 429 -18.02 -18.65 -7.07
C ALA A 429 -17.68 -17.20 -6.62
N ALA A 430 -18.26 -16.20 -7.29
CA ALA A 430 -18.12 -14.80 -6.88
C ALA A 430 -18.70 -14.55 -5.48
N ALA A 431 -19.87 -15.11 -5.16
CA ALA A 431 -20.50 -14.97 -3.85
C ALA A 431 -19.71 -15.68 -2.74
N ASP A 432 -19.06 -16.80 -3.04
CA ASP A 432 -18.19 -17.54 -2.12
C ASP A 432 -16.93 -16.73 -1.77
N CYS A 433 -16.32 -16.03 -2.74
CA CYS A 433 -15.24 -15.10 -2.45
C CYS A 433 -15.66 -14.01 -1.45
N LEU A 434 -16.87 -13.44 -1.60
CA LEU A 434 -17.39 -12.44 -0.66
C LEU A 434 -17.74 -13.05 0.72
N ALA A 435 -18.16 -14.32 0.77
CA ALA A 435 -18.38 -15.03 2.04
C ALA A 435 -17.08 -15.20 2.83
N LYS A 436 -15.98 -15.56 2.13
CA LYS A 436 -14.65 -15.69 2.74
C LYS A 436 -14.14 -14.37 3.35
N LEU A 437 -14.50 -13.21 2.76
CA LEU A 437 -14.15 -11.89 3.30
C LEU A 437 -14.69 -11.66 4.71
N THR A 438 -15.92 -12.09 4.98
CA THR A 438 -16.59 -11.87 6.26
C THR A 438 -16.39 -13.01 7.26
N GLY A 439 -15.63 -14.05 6.88
CA GLY A 439 -15.43 -15.25 7.70
C GLY A 439 -16.62 -16.20 7.70
N ARG A 440 -17.47 -16.15 6.67
CA ARG A 440 -18.60 -17.08 6.45
C ARG A 440 -18.28 -18.17 5.42
N GLY A 441 -17.01 -18.27 4.99
CA GLY A 441 -16.50 -19.34 4.16
C GLY A 441 -16.48 -20.70 4.88
N GLU A 442 -15.88 -21.70 4.25
CA GLU A 442 -15.68 -23.00 4.87
C GLU A 442 -14.83 -22.86 6.15
N ALA A 443 -15.12 -23.67 7.16
CA ALA A 443 -14.51 -23.55 8.49
C ALA A 443 -12.96 -23.64 8.45
N GLY A 444 -12.39 -24.41 7.52
CA GLY A 444 -10.95 -24.53 7.33
C GLY A 444 -10.27 -23.24 6.88
N ASP A 445 -10.87 -22.51 5.94
CA ASP A 445 -10.35 -21.24 5.44
C ASP A 445 -10.29 -20.18 6.54
N VAL A 446 -11.31 -20.17 7.42
CA VAL A 446 -11.40 -19.19 8.52
C VAL A 446 -10.37 -19.48 9.60
N GLU A 447 -10.13 -20.73 9.96
CA GLU A 447 -9.14 -21.15 10.96
C GLU A 447 -7.71 -20.79 10.51
N GLU A 448 -7.37 -20.99 9.23
CA GLU A 448 -6.07 -20.63 8.68
C GLU A 448 -5.83 -19.11 8.72
N VAL A 449 -6.82 -18.33 8.30
CA VAL A 449 -6.77 -16.86 8.36
C VAL A 449 -6.62 -16.37 9.79
N LEU A 450 -7.39 -16.91 10.73
CA LEU A 450 -7.30 -16.55 12.14
C LEU A 450 -5.91 -16.89 12.71
N GLY A 451 -5.31 -18.02 12.31
CA GLY A 451 -3.95 -18.39 12.69
C GLY A 451 -2.95 -17.31 12.33
N VAL A 452 -2.89 -16.92 11.06
CA VAL A 452 -1.98 -15.88 10.55
C VAL A 452 -2.23 -14.51 11.19
N VAL A 453 -3.49 -14.13 11.37
CA VAL A 453 -3.83 -12.83 11.98
C VAL A 453 -3.41 -12.80 13.44
N PHE A 454 -3.65 -13.88 14.19
CA PHE A 454 -3.37 -13.94 15.62
C PHE A 454 -1.87 -14.07 15.96
N GLU A 455 -1.04 -14.56 15.05
CA GLU A 455 0.42 -14.51 15.22
C GLU A 455 0.95 -13.09 15.46
N LYS A 456 0.27 -12.08 14.91
CA LYS A 456 0.61 -10.65 15.10
C LYS A 456 0.16 -10.09 16.45
N PHE A 457 -0.66 -10.82 17.23
CA PHE A 457 -1.18 -10.33 18.51
C PHE A 457 -0.23 -10.67 19.67
N CYS A 458 -0.14 -9.75 20.62
CA CYS A 458 0.54 -10.03 21.87
C CYS A 458 -0.27 -11.03 22.72
N VAL A 459 0.43 -11.80 23.57
CA VAL A 459 -0.21 -12.69 24.54
C VAL A 459 -1.17 -11.90 25.44
N GLY A 460 -2.42 -12.36 25.57
CA GLY A 460 -3.44 -11.73 26.43
C GLY A 460 -4.22 -10.58 25.81
N LYS A 461 -4.16 -10.43 24.49
CA LYS A 461 -5.01 -9.49 23.75
C LYS A 461 -5.95 -10.21 22.77
#